data_21db36dfcc155b4dd52250ec19ea4df4
#
_entry.id   21db36dfcc155b4dd52250ec19ea4df4
#
_cell.length_a   1.000
_cell.length_b   1.000
_cell.length_c   1.000
_cell.angle_alpha   90.00
_cell.angle_beta   90.00
_cell.angle_gamma   90.00
#
_symmetry.space_group_name_H-M   'P 1'
#
loop_
_entity.id
_entity.type
_entity.pdbx_description
1 polymer ?
#
loop_
_entity_poly.entity_id
_entity_poly.type
_entity_poly.pdbx_seq_one_letter_code
_entity_poly.pdbx_strand_id
1 'polypeptide(L)'
;MATMPPSRPADADFFNSLIEVDPEYARACAGLAATYERSLWYSAWDSGGMDARDAATRFAQKAVMLDDTDSHPHVILAWVHQLHREFDLARRHLDRALALNPNDADCLANRGMILNSQGSPEEGGKWIEAAMRLNPHHPDWYLCFLGASYFLTGEYEKMIDLMERVPEGLPEVRALLAAAYAHVDRPAEARQHLDEFLRTYSLHWSGAPSAGSVTAVFSFKRPEDAERLRAGLRKAGLPE
;
A
#
# COMPACT_ATOMS: atom_id res chain seq x y z
N MET A 1 -6.36 10.82 -17.46
CA MET A 1 -7.12 9.60 -17.08
C MET A 1 -6.10 8.48 -16.95
N ALA A 2 -5.61 8.22 -15.74
CA ALA A 2 -4.78 7.05 -15.50
C ALA A 2 -5.72 5.83 -15.47
N THR A 3 -5.73 5.05 -16.54
CA THR A 3 -6.41 3.75 -16.57
C THR A 3 -5.67 2.81 -15.65
N MET A 4 -6.36 2.24 -14.67
CA MET A 4 -5.80 1.16 -13.86
C MET A 4 -5.36 0.01 -14.77
N PRO A 5 -4.21 -0.62 -14.48
CA PRO A 5 -3.70 -1.68 -15.31
C PRO A 5 -4.63 -2.91 -15.30
N PRO A 6 -4.69 -3.66 -16.40
CA PRO A 6 -5.42 -4.92 -16.48
C PRO A 6 -4.89 -5.93 -15.47
N SER A 7 -5.65 -6.98 -15.19
CA SER A 7 -5.35 -8.07 -14.24
C SER A 7 -4.01 -8.80 -14.48
N ARG A 8 -3.38 -8.59 -15.62
CA ARG A 8 -1.99 -8.95 -15.90
C ARG A 8 -1.23 -7.67 -16.26
N PRO A 9 -0.29 -7.23 -15.42
CA PRO A 9 0.46 -6.01 -15.66
C PRO A 9 1.25 -6.12 -16.97
N ALA A 10 1.22 -5.08 -17.81
CA ALA A 10 1.97 -5.03 -19.07
C ALA A 10 3.48 -5.30 -18.87
N ASP A 11 4.00 -4.91 -17.71
CA ASP A 11 5.41 -5.12 -17.33
C ASP A 11 5.74 -6.61 -17.06
N ALA A 12 4.76 -7.47 -16.75
CA ALA A 12 5.01 -8.88 -16.46
C ALA A 12 5.57 -9.63 -17.68
N ASP A 13 5.07 -9.32 -18.88
CA ASP A 13 5.54 -9.97 -20.10
C ASP A 13 6.98 -9.58 -20.43
N PHE A 14 7.38 -8.33 -20.15
CA PHE A 14 8.76 -7.87 -20.28
C PHE A 14 9.70 -8.66 -19.36
N PHE A 15 9.40 -8.74 -18.06
CA PHE A 15 10.26 -9.48 -17.13
C PHE A 15 10.26 -10.98 -17.39
N ASN A 16 9.13 -11.57 -17.81
CA ASN A 16 9.08 -12.97 -18.21
C ASN A 16 10.01 -13.25 -19.40
N SER A 17 10.02 -12.38 -20.43
CA SER A 17 10.91 -12.54 -21.56
C SER A 17 12.40 -12.51 -21.17
N LEU A 18 12.78 -11.68 -20.18
CA LEU A 18 14.14 -11.66 -19.64
C LEU A 18 14.49 -12.97 -18.90
N ILE A 19 13.54 -13.51 -18.11
CA ILE A 19 13.73 -14.77 -17.37
C ILE A 19 13.77 -15.98 -18.32
N GLU A 20 13.09 -15.94 -19.45
CA GLU A 20 13.18 -16.97 -20.50
C GLU A 20 14.57 -17.01 -21.14
N VAL A 21 15.19 -15.83 -21.33
CA VAL A 21 16.57 -15.73 -21.88
C VAL A 21 17.62 -16.11 -20.83
N ASP A 22 17.46 -15.64 -19.60
CA ASP A 22 18.36 -15.92 -18.48
C ASP A 22 17.55 -16.24 -17.21
N PRO A 23 17.32 -17.52 -16.90
CA PRO A 23 16.57 -17.94 -15.70
C PRO A 23 17.23 -17.55 -14.37
N GLU A 24 18.53 -17.19 -14.35
CA GLU A 24 19.28 -16.78 -13.17
C GLU A 24 19.42 -15.24 -13.05
N TYR A 25 18.75 -14.49 -13.91
CA TYR A 25 18.76 -13.03 -13.84
C TYR A 25 17.95 -12.52 -12.63
N ALA A 26 18.64 -12.32 -11.50
CA ALA A 26 18.04 -11.92 -10.22
C ALA A 26 17.14 -10.68 -10.33
N ARG A 27 17.58 -9.61 -11.05
CA ARG A 27 16.82 -8.37 -11.22
C ARG A 27 15.55 -8.55 -12.03
N ALA A 28 15.52 -9.46 -13.00
CA ALA A 28 14.29 -9.78 -13.72
C ALA A 28 13.29 -10.47 -12.80
N CYS A 29 13.73 -11.38 -11.95
CA CYS A 29 12.90 -12.00 -10.92
C CYS A 29 12.36 -10.95 -9.93
N ALA A 30 13.20 -10.02 -9.46
CA ALA A 30 12.79 -8.93 -8.57
C ALA A 30 11.75 -8.01 -9.24
N GLY A 31 11.97 -7.62 -10.50
CA GLY A 31 11.02 -6.79 -11.27
C GLY A 31 9.67 -7.48 -11.46
N LEU A 32 9.67 -8.77 -11.76
CA LEU A 32 8.44 -9.55 -11.89
C LEU A 32 7.71 -9.67 -10.54
N ALA A 33 8.45 -9.88 -9.44
CA ALA A 33 7.87 -9.89 -8.09
C ALA A 33 7.22 -8.55 -7.74
N ALA A 34 7.89 -7.42 -8.02
CA ALA A 34 7.34 -6.07 -7.82
C ALA A 34 6.07 -5.82 -8.66
N THR A 35 6.04 -6.36 -9.87
CA THR A 35 4.89 -6.27 -10.76
C THR A 35 3.67 -6.99 -10.16
N TYR A 36 3.85 -8.19 -9.64
CA TYR A 36 2.79 -8.93 -8.96
C TYR A 36 2.41 -8.30 -7.61
N GLU A 37 3.38 -7.81 -6.82
CA GLU A 37 3.12 -7.12 -5.56
C GLU A 37 2.23 -5.87 -5.80
N ARG A 38 2.56 -5.05 -6.78
CA ARG A 38 1.74 -3.88 -7.15
C ARG A 38 0.32 -4.28 -7.54
N SER A 39 0.14 -5.40 -8.23
CA SER A 39 -1.19 -5.90 -8.57
C SER A 39 -1.99 -6.34 -7.34
N LEU A 40 -1.35 -6.69 -6.22
CA LEU A 40 -2.04 -7.05 -4.98
C LEU A 40 -2.81 -5.88 -4.37
N TRP A 41 -2.31 -4.66 -4.48
CA TRP A 41 -3.02 -3.47 -4.04
C TRP A 41 -4.35 -3.31 -4.76
N TYR A 42 -4.38 -3.61 -6.06
CA TYR A 42 -5.61 -3.54 -6.86
C TYR A 42 -6.49 -4.78 -6.66
N SER A 43 -5.93 -5.96 -6.50
CA SER A 43 -6.67 -7.20 -6.29
C SER A 43 -7.14 -7.41 -4.84
N ALA A 44 -6.63 -6.66 -3.88
CA ALA A 44 -7.15 -6.66 -2.51
C ALA A 44 -8.63 -6.23 -2.44
N TRP A 45 -9.10 -5.51 -3.47
CA TRP A 45 -10.50 -5.13 -3.65
C TRP A 45 -11.33 -6.20 -4.37
N ASP A 46 -10.68 -7.22 -4.95
CA ASP A 46 -11.33 -8.33 -5.66
C ASP A 46 -10.76 -9.66 -5.13
N SER A 47 -11.61 -10.66 -4.92
CA SER A 47 -11.24 -11.95 -4.31
C SER A 47 -10.27 -12.82 -5.15
N GLY A 48 -9.77 -12.31 -6.28
CA GLY A 48 -8.89 -13.02 -7.22
C GLY A 48 -7.37 -12.96 -6.92
N GLY A 49 -6.94 -12.36 -5.80
CA GLY A 49 -5.52 -12.05 -5.57
C GLY A 49 -4.59 -13.19 -5.16
N MET A 50 -5.07 -14.43 -5.04
CA MET A 50 -4.25 -15.56 -4.55
C MET A 50 -3.07 -15.86 -5.49
N ASP A 51 -3.30 -15.96 -6.79
CA ASP A 51 -2.26 -16.29 -7.77
C ASP A 51 -1.17 -15.20 -7.86
N ALA A 52 -1.54 -13.93 -7.76
CA ALA A 52 -0.59 -12.82 -7.78
C ALA A 52 0.28 -12.80 -6.51
N ARG A 53 -0.29 -13.14 -5.36
CA ARG A 53 0.41 -13.20 -4.08
C ARG A 53 1.46 -14.30 -4.07
N ASP A 54 1.09 -15.51 -4.49
CA ASP A 54 1.99 -16.65 -4.59
C ASP A 54 3.10 -16.38 -5.63
N ALA A 55 2.76 -15.72 -6.73
CA ALA A 55 3.74 -15.31 -7.74
C ALA A 55 4.72 -14.27 -7.19
N ALA A 56 4.25 -13.21 -6.51
CA ALA A 56 5.10 -12.21 -5.88
C ALA A 56 6.07 -12.86 -4.89
N THR A 57 5.56 -13.73 -4.01
CA THR A 57 6.38 -14.47 -3.03
C THR A 57 7.46 -15.30 -3.71
N ARG A 58 7.07 -16.14 -4.67
CA ARG A 58 7.98 -17.07 -5.36
C ARG A 58 9.09 -16.34 -6.10
N PHE A 59 8.76 -15.28 -6.83
CA PHE A 59 9.76 -14.53 -7.60
C PHE A 59 10.65 -13.67 -6.70
N ALA A 60 10.14 -13.08 -5.63
CA ALA A 60 10.97 -12.36 -4.67
C ALA A 60 11.93 -13.30 -3.92
N GLN A 61 11.47 -14.48 -3.50
CA GLN A 61 12.34 -15.50 -2.91
C GLN A 61 13.42 -15.97 -3.88
N LYS A 62 13.06 -16.18 -5.15
CA LYS A 62 14.03 -16.56 -6.19
C LYS A 62 15.05 -15.46 -6.40
N ALA A 63 14.66 -14.19 -6.43
CA ALA A 63 15.57 -13.06 -6.55
C ALA A 63 16.57 -13.00 -5.40
N VAL A 64 16.12 -13.19 -4.14
CA VAL A 64 16.99 -13.24 -2.96
C VAL A 64 17.96 -14.44 -3.01
N MET A 65 17.52 -15.59 -3.53
CA MET A 65 18.41 -16.76 -3.67
C MET A 65 19.52 -16.54 -4.72
N LEU A 66 19.23 -15.74 -5.77
CA LEU A 66 20.16 -15.44 -6.84
C LEU A 66 21.11 -14.28 -6.49
N ASP A 67 20.60 -13.28 -5.75
CA ASP A 67 21.37 -12.12 -5.27
C ASP A 67 20.80 -11.66 -3.92
N ASP A 68 21.50 -12.02 -2.83
CA ASP A 68 21.11 -11.66 -1.46
C ASP A 68 21.61 -10.26 -1.05
N THR A 69 22.26 -9.54 -1.96
CA THR A 69 22.76 -8.18 -1.75
C THR A 69 21.82 -7.08 -2.27
N ASP A 70 20.79 -7.44 -3.05
CA ASP A 70 19.75 -6.51 -3.49
C ASP A 70 18.70 -6.28 -2.39
N SER A 71 18.51 -5.02 -1.99
CA SER A 71 17.52 -4.63 -0.97
C SER A 71 16.07 -4.77 -1.44
N HIS A 72 15.81 -4.59 -2.73
CA HIS A 72 14.46 -4.48 -3.28
C HIS A 72 13.60 -5.76 -3.13
N PRO A 73 14.09 -6.97 -3.41
CA PRO A 73 13.33 -8.20 -3.16
C PRO A 73 12.92 -8.39 -1.70
N HIS A 74 13.74 -7.90 -0.76
CA HIS A 74 13.38 -7.93 0.66
C HIS A 74 12.22 -6.99 1.00
N VAL A 75 12.13 -5.81 0.38
CA VAL A 75 10.96 -4.91 0.53
C VAL A 75 9.69 -5.59 0.02
N ILE A 76 9.75 -6.28 -1.12
CA ILE A 76 8.62 -7.01 -1.69
C ILE A 76 8.15 -8.13 -0.75
N LEU A 77 9.10 -8.93 -0.23
CA LEU A 77 8.77 -9.98 0.74
C LEU A 77 8.14 -9.40 2.02
N ALA A 78 8.62 -8.23 2.47
CA ALA A 78 8.02 -7.57 3.62
C ALA A 78 6.55 -7.22 3.39
N TRP A 79 6.19 -6.71 2.22
CA TRP A 79 4.81 -6.43 1.85
C TRP A 79 3.95 -7.69 1.74
N VAL A 80 4.46 -8.75 1.11
CA VAL A 80 3.73 -10.02 1.01
C VAL A 80 3.46 -10.58 2.40
N HIS A 81 4.46 -10.61 3.29
CA HIS A 81 4.28 -11.06 4.67
C HIS A 81 3.34 -10.15 5.47
N GLN A 82 3.37 -8.82 5.24
CA GLN A 82 2.43 -7.88 5.85
C GLN A 82 0.97 -8.22 5.47
N LEU A 83 0.72 -8.49 4.18
CA LEU A 83 -0.61 -8.88 3.70
C LEU A 83 -1.09 -10.22 4.25
N HIS A 84 -0.17 -11.14 4.53
CA HIS A 84 -0.44 -12.42 5.20
C HIS A 84 -0.56 -12.30 6.73
N ARG A 85 -0.40 -11.07 7.28
CA ARG A 85 -0.37 -10.80 8.73
C ARG A 85 0.80 -11.49 9.46
N GLU A 86 1.84 -11.83 8.73
CA GLU A 86 3.09 -12.41 9.24
C GLU A 86 4.07 -11.29 9.63
N PHE A 87 3.64 -10.45 10.57
CA PHE A 87 4.26 -9.16 10.90
C PHE A 87 5.74 -9.25 11.28
N ASP A 88 6.14 -10.34 11.94
CA ASP A 88 7.54 -10.53 12.34
C ASP A 88 8.44 -10.89 11.14
N LEU A 89 7.91 -11.61 10.14
CA LEU A 89 8.61 -11.85 8.88
C LEU A 89 8.75 -10.56 8.07
N ALA A 90 7.69 -9.79 7.96
CA ALA A 90 7.72 -8.49 7.29
C ALA A 90 8.81 -7.58 7.88
N ARG A 91 8.88 -7.49 9.22
CA ARG A 91 9.91 -6.70 9.90
C ARG A 91 11.32 -7.20 9.60
N ARG A 92 11.58 -8.51 9.67
CA ARG A 92 12.92 -9.08 9.39
C ARG A 92 13.40 -8.75 7.97
N HIS A 93 12.51 -8.84 6.99
CA HIS A 93 12.86 -8.49 5.61
C HIS A 93 13.15 -7.00 5.45
N LEU A 94 12.40 -6.10 6.10
CA LEU A 94 12.71 -4.65 6.10
C LEU A 94 14.05 -4.35 6.80
N ASP A 95 14.32 -4.98 7.94
CA ASP A 95 15.60 -4.80 8.65
C ASP A 95 16.77 -5.25 7.76
N ARG A 96 16.60 -6.33 7.00
CA ARG A 96 17.60 -6.78 6.03
C ARG A 96 17.75 -5.80 4.87
N ALA A 97 16.66 -5.32 4.29
CA ALA A 97 16.70 -4.33 3.21
C ALA A 97 17.46 -3.06 3.64
N LEU A 98 17.17 -2.53 4.83
CA LEU A 98 17.86 -1.36 5.38
C LEU A 98 19.33 -1.63 5.72
N ALA A 99 19.68 -2.85 6.15
CA ALA A 99 21.07 -3.22 6.39
C ALA A 99 21.88 -3.27 5.07
N LEU A 100 21.24 -3.65 3.96
CA LEU A 100 21.85 -3.67 2.63
C LEU A 100 21.98 -2.27 2.03
N ASN A 101 20.94 -1.45 2.16
CA ASN A 101 20.94 -0.07 1.66
C ASN A 101 20.25 0.89 2.65
N PRO A 102 20.99 1.45 3.64
CA PRO A 102 20.42 2.32 4.66
C PRO A 102 19.95 3.68 4.13
N ASN A 103 20.35 4.07 2.92
CA ASN A 103 19.98 5.33 2.28
C ASN A 103 18.93 5.15 1.16
N ASP A 104 18.25 4.02 1.13
CA ASP A 104 17.14 3.78 0.21
C ASP A 104 15.88 4.48 0.74
N ALA A 105 15.52 5.60 0.11
CA ALA A 105 14.36 6.38 0.52
C ALA A 105 13.05 5.58 0.38
N ASP A 106 12.92 4.76 -0.65
CA ASP A 106 11.75 3.91 -0.86
C ASP A 106 11.63 2.85 0.25
N CYS A 107 12.76 2.26 0.65
CA CYS A 107 12.80 1.31 1.75
C CYS A 107 12.39 1.96 3.09
N LEU A 108 12.87 3.19 3.37
CA LEU A 108 12.49 3.96 4.56
C LEU A 108 10.98 4.26 4.57
N ALA A 109 10.41 4.70 3.44
CA ALA A 109 8.97 4.97 3.33
C ALA A 109 8.13 3.69 3.53
N ASN A 110 8.54 2.58 2.92
CA ASN A 110 7.89 1.28 3.10
C ASN A 110 7.95 0.78 4.56
N ARG A 111 9.10 0.99 5.24
CA ARG A 111 9.21 0.71 6.67
C ARG A 111 8.17 1.50 7.47
N GLY A 112 8.04 2.79 7.17
CA GLY A 112 7.06 3.65 7.83
C GLY A 112 5.63 3.14 7.66
N MET A 113 5.24 2.77 6.46
CA MET A 113 3.89 2.25 6.20
C MET A 113 3.63 0.90 6.88
N ILE A 114 4.61 0.00 6.90
CA ILE A 114 4.46 -1.27 7.62
C ILE A 114 4.34 -1.03 9.13
N LEU A 115 5.08 -0.09 9.71
CA LEU A 115 4.92 0.32 11.11
C LEU A 115 3.53 0.89 11.39
N ASN A 116 2.97 1.70 10.49
CA ASN A 116 1.59 2.18 10.57
C ASN A 116 0.62 1.00 10.70
N SER A 117 0.70 0.03 9.80
CA SER A 117 -0.17 -1.14 9.81
C SER A 117 0.01 -2.02 11.06
N GLN A 118 1.20 -2.00 11.67
CA GLN A 118 1.53 -2.76 12.88
C GLN A 118 1.17 -2.03 14.19
N GLY A 119 0.63 -0.80 14.11
CA GLY A 119 0.16 -0.03 15.26
C GLY A 119 1.21 0.87 15.91
N SER A 120 2.20 1.30 15.14
CA SER A 120 3.23 2.27 15.55
C SER A 120 3.26 3.49 14.60
N PRO A 121 2.12 4.20 14.40
CA PRO A 121 2.02 5.25 13.38
C PRO A 121 2.89 6.48 13.66
N GLU A 122 3.18 6.80 14.91
CA GLU A 122 4.07 7.92 15.27
C GLU A 122 5.52 7.64 14.83
N GLU A 123 5.96 6.39 14.97
CA GLU A 123 7.27 5.96 14.48
C GLU A 123 7.25 5.84 12.95
N GLY A 124 6.18 5.28 12.40
CA GLY A 124 5.97 5.16 10.96
C GLY A 124 6.07 6.50 10.24
N GLY A 125 5.39 7.53 10.74
CA GLY A 125 5.47 8.90 10.22
C GLY A 125 6.89 9.45 10.17
N LYS A 126 7.68 9.26 11.24
CA LYS A 126 9.08 9.70 11.28
C LYS A 126 9.96 9.06 10.22
N TRP A 127 9.75 7.76 9.93
CA TRP A 127 10.46 7.06 8.87
C TRP A 127 10.09 7.60 7.48
N ILE A 128 8.80 7.86 7.24
CA ILE A 128 8.33 8.43 5.97
C ILE A 128 8.88 9.86 5.79
N GLU A 129 8.84 10.70 6.82
CA GLU A 129 9.44 12.02 6.76
C GLU A 129 10.96 11.98 6.52
N ALA A 130 11.67 11.00 7.07
CA ALA A 130 13.08 10.78 6.77
C ALA A 130 13.29 10.40 5.30
N ALA A 131 12.43 9.53 4.74
CA ALA A 131 12.43 9.19 3.32
C ALA A 131 12.21 10.43 2.43
N MET A 132 11.24 11.28 2.77
CA MET A 132 10.95 12.52 2.04
C MET A 132 12.11 13.51 2.08
N ARG A 133 12.82 13.61 3.21
CA ARG A 133 14.06 14.43 3.29
C ARG A 133 15.18 13.89 2.42
N LEU A 134 15.29 12.56 2.32
CA LEU A 134 16.31 11.91 1.50
C LEU A 134 16.00 11.98 0.01
N ASN A 135 14.72 11.94 -0.36
CA ASN A 135 14.21 12.11 -1.71
C ASN A 135 13.24 13.30 -1.79
N PRO A 136 13.70 14.55 -1.99
CA PRO A 136 12.82 15.73 -2.10
C PRO A 136 11.86 15.70 -3.30
N HIS A 137 12.14 14.86 -4.29
CA HIS A 137 11.30 14.65 -5.48
C HIS A 137 10.53 13.32 -5.39
N HIS A 138 10.17 12.93 -4.17
CA HIS A 138 9.47 11.68 -3.90
C HIS A 138 8.15 11.57 -4.69
N PRO A 139 7.73 10.34 -5.04
CA PRO A 139 6.43 10.11 -5.64
C PRO A 139 5.29 10.31 -4.62
N ASP A 140 4.06 10.54 -5.13
CA ASP A 140 2.89 10.85 -4.31
C ASP A 140 2.51 9.76 -3.30
N TRP A 141 2.91 8.50 -3.52
CA TRP A 141 2.62 7.43 -2.57
C TRP A 141 3.31 7.63 -1.20
N TYR A 142 4.41 8.41 -1.10
CA TYR A 142 4.98 8.80 0.20
C TYR A 142 4.00 9.65 1.00
N LEU A 143 3.30 10.58 0.32
CA LEU A 143 2.27 11.40 0.94
C LEU A 143 1.10 10.53 1.44
N CYS A 144 0.71 9.52 0.65
CA CYS A 144 -0.33 8.57 1.06
C CYS A 144 0.06 7.80 2.33
N PHE A 145 1.31 7.38 2.44
CA PHE A 145 1.81 6.68 3.62
C PHE A 145 1.88 7.60 4.85
N LEU A 146 2.32 8.85 4.67
CA LEU A 146 2.35 9.84 5.76
C LEU A 146 0.94 10.23 6.19
N GLY A 147 0.01 10.39 5.25
CA GLY A 147 -1.39 10.63 5.54
C GLY A 147 -2.03 9.50 6.32
N ALA A 148 -1.68 8.24 6.03
CA ALA A 148 -2.11 7.11 6.83
C ALA A 148 -1.57 7.19 8.28
N SER A 149 -0.33 7.66 8.49
CA SER A 149 0.20 7.91 9.84
C SER A 149 -0.65 8.94 10.59
N TYR A 150 -0.95 10.09 9.96
CA TYR A 150 -1.78 11.13 10.57
C TYR A 150 -3.21 10.65 10.84
N PHE A 151 -3.79 9.84 9.95
CA PHE A 151 -5.11 9.25 10.19
C PHE A 151 -5.10 8.36 11.44
N LEU A 152 -4.10 7.50 11.58
CA LEU A 152 -4.00 6.55 12.68
C LEU A 152 -3.66 7.22 14.02
N THR A 153 -2.95 8.35 14.01
CA THR A 153 -2.70 9.17 15.21
C THR A 153 -3.86 10.10 15.57
N GLY A 154 -4.90 10.19 14.71
CA GLY A 154 -6.06 11.07 14.92
C GLY A 154 -5.82 12.53 14.51
N GLU A 155 -4.73 12.81 13.80
CA GLU A 155 -4.40 14.15 13.29
C GLU A 155 -5.10 14.40 11.94
N TYR A 156 -6.44 14.31 11.95
CA TYR A 156 -7.26 14.28 10.74
C TYR A 156 -7.14 15.53 9.87
N GLU A 157 -7.02 16.72 10.46
CA GLU A 157 -6.83 17.97 9.70
C GLU A 157 -5.50 17.95 8.93
N LYS A 158 -4.41 17.50 9.57
CA LYS A 158 -3.12 17.37 8.87
C LYS A 158 -3.19 16.34 7.74
N MET A 159 -3.89 15.24 7.99
CA MET A 159 -4.13 14.22 6.95
C MET A 159 -4.89 14.82 5.78
N ILE A 160 -5.96 15.55 6.02
CA ILE A 160 -6.79 16.21 5.00
C ILE A 160 -5.92 17.18 4.19
N ASP A 161 -5.23 18.12 4.84
CA ASP A 161 -4.38 19.12 4.19
C ASP A 161 -3.29 18.48 3.30
N LEU A 162 -2.78 17.31 3.71
CA LEU A 162 -1.77 16.58 2.96
C LEU A 162 -2.38 15.86 1.76
N MET A 163 -3.50 15.15 1.95
CA MET A 163 -4.14 14.30 0.95
C MET A 163 -4.86 15.08 -0.17
N GLU A 164 -5.34 16.29 0.12
CA GLU A 164 -5.93 17.18 -0.89
C GLU A 164 -4.91 17.62 -1.95
N ARG A 165 -3.62 17.47 -1.69
CA ARG A 165 -2.52 17.74 -2.64
C ARG A 165 -2.19 16.55 -3.53
N VAL A 166 -2.66 15.35 -3.17
CA VAL A 166 -2.43 14.14 -3.97
C VAL A 166 -3.38 14.16 -5.18
N PRO A 167 -2.87 13.98 -6.40
CA PRO A 167 -3.70 13.94 -7.60
C PRO A 167 -4.83 12.93 -7.51
N GLU A 168 -5.94 13.20 -8.22
CA GLU A 168 -7.06 12.28 -8.31
C GLU A 168 -6.64 10.93 -8.90
N GLY A 169 -7.22 9.84 -8.39
CA GLY A 169 -7.09 8.52 -9.02
C GLY A 169 -6.77 7.34 -8.10
N LEU A 170 -6.47 7.58 -6.82
CA LEU A 170 -6.24 6.51 -5.85
C LEU A 170 -7.48 6.30 -4.97
N PRO A 171 -8.24 5.20 -5.15
CA PRO A 171 -9.47 4.98 -4.41
C PRO A 171 -9.27 4.91 -2.90
N GLU A 172 -8.14 4.35 -2.44
CA GLU A 172 -7.78 4.29 -1.03
C GLU A 172 -7.64 5.69 -0.40
N VAL A 173 -7.12 6.67 -1.14
CA VAL A 173 -7.02 8.07 -0.69
C VAL A 173 -8.40 8.66 -0.48
N ARG A 174 -9.33 8.42 -1.41
CA ARG A 174 -10.71 8.91 -1.30
C ARG A 174 -11.46 8.27 -0.13
N ALA A 175 -11.28 6.98 0.10
CA ALA A 175 -11.86 6.29 1.26
C ALA A 175 -11.31 6.85 2.60
N LEU A 176 -9.99 7.10 2.69
CA LEU A 176 -9.36 7.69 3.88
C LEU A 176 -9.82 9.13 4.10
N LEU A 177 -9.92 9.96 3.04
CA LEU A 177 -10.44 11.32 3.13
C LEU A 177 -11.91 11.33 3.60
N ALA A 178 -12.77 10.48 3.04
CA ALA A 178 -14.15 10.35 3.47
C ALA A 178 -14.24 10.04 4.98
N ALA A 179 -13.42 9.10 5.46
CA ALA A 179 -13.37 8.76 6.87
C ALA A 179 -12.81 9.91 7.74
N ALA A 180 -11.76 10.60 7.29
CA ALA A 180 -11.16 11.71 8.03
C ALA A 180 -12.13 12.88 8.17
N TYR A 181 -12.77 13.31 7.07
CA TYR A 181 -13.79 14.36 7.09
C TYR A 181 -14.97 14.00 8.01
N ALA A 182 -15.39 12.75 8.02
CA ALA A 182 -16.43 12.27 8.94
C ALA A 182 -16.00 12.32 10.41
N HIS A 183 -14.71 12.10 10.71
CA HIS A 183 -14.20 12.22 12.07
C HIS A 183 -14.12 13.66 12.58
N VAL A 184 -13.95 14.64 11.70
CA VAL A 184 -13.92 16.09 12.05
C VAL A 184 -15.28 16.77 11.86
N ASP A 185 -16.37 15.98 11.79
CA ASP A 185 -17.75 16.45 11.66
C ASP A 185 -18.00 17.38 10.43
N ARG A 186 -17.37 17.04 9.30
CA ARG A 186 -17.56 17.68 7.99
C ARG A 186 -18.29 16.71 7.02
N PRO A 187 -19.61 16.50 7.21
CA PRO A 187 -20.34 15.43 6.53
C PRO A 187 -20.52 15.68 5.01
N ALA A 188 -20.51 16.92 4.56
CA ALA A 188 -20.68 17.24 3.14
C ALA A 188 -19.42 16.78 2.34
N GLU A 189 -18.24 17.11 2.82
CA GLU A 189 -16.97 16.71 2.21
C GLU A 189 -16.75 15.20 2.37
N ALA A 190 -17.08 14.62 3.52
CA ALA A 190 -17.05 13.18 3.73
C ALA A 190 -17.88 12.45 2.67
N ARG A 191 -19.08 12.93 2.39
CA ARG A 191 -19.98 12.36 1.37
C ARG A 191 -19.42 12.54 -0.03
N GLN A 192 -18.88 13.72 -0.35
CA GLN A 192 -18.26 13.97 -1.65
C GLN A 192 -17.14 12.96 -1.95
N HIS A 193 -16.19 12.78 -1.02
CA HIS A 193 -15.09 11.83 -1.19
C HIS A 193 -15.55 10.38 -1.23
N LEU A 194 -16.59 10.04 -0.47
CA LEU A 194 -17.19 8.71 -0.55
C LEU A 194 -17.82 8.45 -1.93
N ASP A 195 -18.54 9.42 -2.50
CA ASP A 195 -19.15 9.29 -3.83
C ASP A 195 -18.07 9.17 -4.93
N GLU A 196 -16.94 9.88 -4.80
CA GLU A 196 -15.78 9.75 -5.69
C GLU A 196 -15.14 8.36 -5.56
N PHE A 197 -14.97 7.86 -4.34
CA PHE A 197 -14.51 6.50 -4.09
C PHE A 197 -15.42 5.47 -4.75
N LEU A 198 -16.74 5.54 -4.52
CA LEU A 198 -17.71 4.59 -5.07
C LEU A 198 -17.74 4.62 -6.60
N ARG A 199 -17.62 5.79 -7.21
CA ARG A 199 -17.53 5.97 -8.66
C ARG A 199 -16.29 5.26 -9.21
N THR A 200 -15.11 5.46 -8.61
CA THR A 200 -13.87 4.82 -9.02
C THR A 200 -13.93 3.32 -8.79
N TYR A 201 -14.47 2.89 -7.66
CA TYR A 201 -14.66 1.48 -7.33
C TYR A 201 -15.49 0.77 -8.40
N SER A 202 -16.64 1.33 -8.79
CA SER A 202 -17.57 0.72 -9.76
C SER A 202 -16.99 0.60 -11.18
N LEU A 203 -15.94 1.34 -11.51
CA LEU A 203 -15.26 1.24 -12.81
C LEU A 203 -14.29 0.05 -12.90
N HIS A 204 -13.84 -0.47 -11.77
CA HIS A 204 -12.72 -1.42 -11.70
C HIS A 204 -13.07 -2.72 -10.99
N TRP A 205 -14.08 -2.74 -10.11
CA TRP A 205 -14.45 -3.90 -9.31
C TRP A 205 -15.95 -4.18 -9.38
N SER A 206 -16.29 -5.45 -9.21
CA SER A 206 -17.68 -5.90 -9.18
C SER A 206 -18.23 -5.88 -7.74
N GLY A 207 -19.53 -5.64 -7.62
CA GLY A 207 -20.22 -5.59 -6.33
C GLY A 207 -20.21 -4.21 -5.68
N ALA A 208 -20.77 -4.13 -4.48
CA ALA A 208 -20.78 -2.91 -3.68
C ALA A 208 -19.79 -3.05 -2.52
N PRO A 209 -18.90 -2.06 -2.31
CA PRO A 209 -17.98 -2.10 -1.16
C PRO A 209 -18.75 -1.87 0.14
N SER A 210 -18.26 -2.45 1.23
CA SER A 210 -18.70 -2.19 2.60
C SER A 210 -17.56 -1.58 3.43
N ALA A 211 -17.89 -0.96 4.55
CA ALA A 211 -16.89 -0.43 5.46
C ALA A 211 -15.92 -1.54 5.92
N GLY A 212 -16.44 -2.76 6.11
CA GLY A 212 -15.64 -3.94 6.43
C GLY A 212 -14.69 -4.34 5.32
N SER A 213 -15.15 -4.44 4.06
CA SER A 213 -14.31 -4.84 2.92
C SER A 213 -13.22 -3.81 2.62
N VAL A 214 -13.55 -2.52 2.67
CA VAL A 214 -12.57 -1.43 2.49
C VAL A 214 -11.49 -1.49 3.58
N THR A 215 -11.90 -1.66 4.85
CA THR A 215 -10.95 -1.71 5.97
C THR A 215 -10.01 -2.93 5.89
N ALA A 216 -10.49 -4.06 5.38
CA ALA A 216 -9.71 -5.30 5.28
C ALA A 216 -8.47 -5.15 4.37
N VAL A 217 -8.53 -4.26 3.36
CA VAL A 217 -7.41 -3.97 2.44
C VAL A 217 -6.16 -3.49 3.18
N PHE A 218 -6.32 -2.73 4.26
CA PHE A 218 -5.21 -2.12 4.99
C PHE A 218 -4.44 -3.08 5.92
N SER A 219 -4.92 -4.30 6.13
CA SER A 219 -4.24 -5.34 6.92
C SER A 219 -3.73 -4.88 8.30
N PHE A 220 -4.51 -4.03 9.01
CA PHE A 220 -4.13 -3.52 10.33
C PHE A 220 -3.92 -4.66 11.34
N LYS A 221 -2.84 -4.58 12.13
CA LYS A 221 -2.54 -5.51 13.21
C LYS A 221 -3.47 -5.28 14.40
N ARG A 222 -3.71 -4.01 14.74
CA ARG A 222 -4.53 -3.59 15.89
C ARG A 222 -6.00 -3.47 15.47
N PRO A 223 -6.94 -4.13 16.16
CA PRO A 223 -8.37 -4.03 15.87
C PRO A 223 -8.90 -2.58 15.97
N GLU A 224 -8.37 -1.77 16.89
CA GLU A 224 -8.76 -0.38 17.09
C GLU A 224 -8.43 0.51 15.87
N ASP A 225 -7.34 0.24 15.16
CA ASP A 225 -6.96 0.96 13.94
C ASP A 225 -7.95 0.64 12.80
N ALA A 226 -8.31 -0.64 12.68
CA ALA A 226 -9.33 -1.08 11.74
C ALA A 226 -10.70 -0.45 12.07
N GLU A 227 -11.09 -0.44 13.35
CA GLU A 227 -12.37 0.15 13.76
C GLU A 227 -12.42 1.67 13.57
N ARG A 228 -11.29 2.36 13.77
CA ARG A 228 -11.18 3.81 13.48
C ARG A 228 -11.55 4.12 12.03
N LEU A 229 -10.99 3.38 11.08
CA LEU A 229 -11.31 3.55 9.65
C LEU A 229 -12.77 3.17 9.35
N ARG A 230 -13.20 2.01 9.86
CA ARG A 230 -14.56 1.52 9.67
C ARG A 230 -15.61 2.50 10.19
N ALA A 231 -15.40 3.03 11.41
CA ALA A 231 -16.30 4.00 12.01
C ALA A 231 -16.38 5.29 11.20
N GLY A 232 -15.25 5.81 10.67
CA GLY A 232 -15.24 6.97 9.79
C GLY A 232 -16.00 6.73 8.49
N LEU A 233 -15.78 5.58 7.84
CA LEU A 233 -16.48 5.21 6.60
C LEU A 233 -18.01 5.06 6.82
N ARG A 234 -18.43 4.47 7.94
CA ARG A 234 -19.87 4.39 8.30
C ARG A 234 -20.47 5.77 8.53
N LYS A 235 -19.75 6.65 9.24
CA LYS A 235 -20.20 8.05 9.42
C LYS A 235 -20.32 8.78 8.08
N ALA A 236 -19.44 8.50 7.12
CA ALA A 236 -19.52 9.05 5.76
C ALA A 236 -20.69 8.48 4.94
N GLY A 237 -21.29 7.36 5.38
CA GLY A 237 -22.46 6.73 4.74
C GLY A 237 -22.17 5.44 3.96
N LEU A 238 -20.99 4.83 4.13
CA LEU A 238 -20.70 3.51 3.56
C LEU A 238 -21.36 2.43 4.45
N PRO A 239 -22.11 1.45 3.88
CA PRO A 239 -22.71 0.36 4.66
C PRO A 239 -21.66 -0.55 5.31
N GLU A 240 -22.11 -1.34 6.32
CA GLU A 240 -21.27 -2.28 7.07
C GLU A 240 -20.69 -3.38 6.17
#